data_66177ea5e9e1b184942fbb4f6b5c8b0f
#
_entry.id   66177ea5e9e1b184942fbb4f6b5c8b0f
#
_cell.length_a   1.000
_cell.length_b   1.000
_cell.length_c   1.000
_cell.angle_alpha   90.00
_cell.angle_beta   90.00
_cell.angle_gamma   90.00
#
_symmetry.space_group_name_H-M   'P 1'
#
loop_
_entity.id
_entity.type
_entity.pdbx_description
1 polymer ?
#
loop_
_entity_poly.entity_id
_entity_poly.type
_entity_poly.pdbx_seq_one_letter_code
_entity_poly.pdbx_strand_id
1 'polypeptide(L)'
;MLNRGTVSCGVIHMGRLFYIVVALASLQSGCSSSDSDSALSSVPEYGLSENPYTSLQQVWVPNEPSAEVRAMMDDGTFTVYQHPQYAKNGLGTRLEEGVPWIEHRELAPDFLVQGTQRSSLAYILVLADPQIIDEESPIRMDGYANVYRPGGQLTPHVFEATIRTARRISDTSSRPFDFAIIVGDLTDTSQKNELDWMITALNGGVIDPDSGIDDDPIPGPGNDYNDPFLAIGIESPWYAALGNHDVLHVGGFGAIDSTLRDAARGDRLFTGSNFSKVWGGYVAGDTADHEVVFDASVITPADPDRLPLSETELLQTLYDAGGAPAGHGFSLDDIAAQKAYYSVYPVAGKPIKMIVLDSTDAAVTSLGSMGKMQFSWLHEELLGAADKRELVIVVSHHRLEDFHDKSEVSAQRVRDLLVTSDNVILHLTGHGHRDTKMLQTVNGEEGFWELMTTSTIDFPMQSRVLELVDEHNGYLSIYVTNVGHNSAATTLASKARQLAAGKLAFGTTFFDGDTVAFWAEEVKAQNLLLRVALPEDVSRNLENFSDWPDTVESIDTLSHF
;
A
#
# COMPACT_ATOMS: atom_id res chain seq x y z
N MET A 1 63.39 13.48 40.93
CA MET A 1 63.57 14.70 41.76
C MET A 1 62.23 15.35 41.83
N LEU A 2 61.53 15.18 42.93
CA LEU A 2 61.10 16.18 43.90
C LEU A 2 60.12 17.23 43.32
N ASN A 3 58.92 17.52 43.80
CA ASN A 3 58.36 17.30 45.13
C ASN A 3 56.88 17.63 45.13
N ARG A 4 56.17 16.95 45.90
CA ARG A 4 54.92 17.04 46.62
C ARG A 4 54.42 18.44 47.00
N GLY A 5 53.10 18.56 47.09
CA GLY A 5 52.40 19.56 47.89
C GLY A 5 50.88 19.33 47.92
N THR A 6 50.47 18.52 48.89
CA THR A 6 49.07 18.38 49.37
C THR A 6 48.77 19.48 50.38
N VAL A 7 47.47 19.89 50.48
CA VAL A 7 46.65 20.21 51.69
C VAL A 7 45.25 20.61 51.20
N SER A 8 44.18 19.86 51.39
CA SER A 8 43.30 19.60 52.52
C SER A 8 42.27 20.72 52.83
N CYS A 9 41.00 20.37 52.61
CA CYS A 9 39.82 20.50 53.46
C CYS A 9 39.20 21.87 53.77
N GLY A 10 37.93 21.97 53.55
CA GLY A 10 37.04 22.99 54.14
C GLY A 10 35.62 22.99 53.53
N VAL A 11 34.73 22.24 54.15
CA VAL A 11 33.26 22.27 53.92
C VAL A 11 32.70 23.57 54.52
N ILE A 12 31.73 24.24 53.89
CA ILE A 12 30.54 24.79 54.49
C ILE A 12 29.54 25.32 53.42
N HIS A 13 28.33 25.06 53.69
CA HIS A 13 26.98 25.21 53.15
C HIS A 13 26.50 26.54 52.52
N MET A 14 25.50 26.34 51.70
CA MET A 14 24.28 27.15 51.41
C MET A 14 24.33 28.28 50.37
N GLY A 15 23.61 28.04 49.27
CA GLY A 15 22.49 28.89 48.94
C GLY A 15 22.62 29.84 47.77
N ARG A 16 21.75 29.61 46.82
CA ARG A 16 21.17 30.51 45.82
C ARG A 16 21.64 30.39 44.37
N LEU A 17 20.59 30.05 43.58
CA LEU A 17 20.53 30.17 42.13
C LEU A 17 21.12 31.45 41.59
N PHE A 18 21.97 31.33 40.56
CA PHE A 18 22.16 32.35 39.54
C PHE A 18 22.36 31.68 38.19
N TYR A 19 21.42 31.95 37.27
CA TYR A 19 21.60 31.63 35.87
C TYR A 19 22.70 32.50 35.27
N ILE A 20 23.75 31.88 34.78
CA ILE A 20 24.73 32.56 33.93
C ILE A 20 24.44 32.13 32.50
N VAL A 21 23.90 33.06 31.70
CA VAL A 21 23.82 32.96 30.26
C VAL A 21 25.20 33.22 29.71
N VAL A 22 25.87 32.19 29.19
CA VAL A 22 27.10 32.34 28.41
C VAL A 22 26.66 32.49 26.94
N ALA A 23 26.74 33.70 26.45
CA ALA A 23 26.58 33.99 25.04
C ALA A 23 27.86 33.55 24.29
N LEU A 24 27.80 32.41 23.58
CA LEU A 24 28.75 32.07 22.55
C LEU A 24 28.30 32.76 21.26
N ALA A 25 29.01 33.80 20.83
CA ALA A 25 28.89 34.34 19.52
C ALA A 25 29.51 33.38 18.49
N SER A 26 28.69 32.59 17.84
CA SER A 26 29.07 31.85 16.64
C SER A 26 28.82 32.77 15.43
N LEU A 27 29.87 33.07 14.68
CA LEU A 27 29.78 33.65 13.37
C LEU A 27 28.97 32.73 12.46
N GLN A 28 27.70 33.06 12.25
CA GLN A 28 26.90 32.48 11.19
C GLN A 28 27.22 33.19 9.90
N SER A 29 27.94 32.52 9.01
CA SER A 29 27.87 32.81 7.58
C SER A 29 26.43 32.56 7.14
N GLY A 30 25.76 33.62 6.71
CA GLY A 30 24.37 33.53 6.28
C GLY A 30 24.22 32.67 5.01
N CYS A 31 23.57 31.53 5.19
CA CYS A 31 22.71 30.97 4.15
C CYS A 31 21.28 31.36 4.53
N SER A 32 20.65 32.10 3.65
CA SER A 32 19.28 32.56 3.79
C SER A 32 18.32 31.38 3.73
N SER A 33 17.78 30.97 4.89
CA SER A 33 16.71 29.99 5.01
C SER A 33 15.31 30.62 4.91
N SER A 34 15.18 31.69 4.12
CA SER A 34 13.91 32.41 3.99
C SER A 34 13.10 32.06 2.75
N ASP A 35 13.62 31.19 1.86
CA ASP A 35 12.92 30.86 0.62
C ASP A 35 12.10 29.56 0.71
N SER A 36 12.42 28.61 1.64
CA SER A 36 11.69 27.36 1.75
C SER A 36 10.29 27.50 2.38
N ASP A 37 10.12 28.37 3.39
CA ASP A 37 8.82 28.54 4.04
C ASP A 37 7.82 29.34 3.18
N SER A 38 8.32 30.20 2.28
CA SER A 38 7.46 30.93 1.36
C SER A 38 7.04 30.10 0.13
N ALA A 39 7.86 29.13 -0.27
CA ALA A 39 7.54 28.18 -1.34
C ALA A 39 6.44 27.21 -0.90
N LEU A 40 6.51 26.67 0.33
CA LEU A 40 5.48 25.78 0.89
C LEU A 40 4.09 26.42 0.94
N SER A 41 3.98 27.74 1.12
CA SER A 41 2.69 28.45 1.18
C SER A 41 2.01 28.64 -0.19
N SER A 42 2.67 28.33 -1.28
CA SER A 42 2.17 28.47 -2.65
C SER A 42 1.78 27.13 -3.31
N VAL A 43 2.16 26.01 -2.71
CA VAL A 43 1.85 24.66 -3.24
C VAL A 43 0.39 24.31 -2.92
N PRO A 44 -0.42 23.92 -3.92
CA PRO A 44 -1.82 23.63 -3.70
C PRO A 44 -2.05 22.37 -2.86
N GLU A 45 -3.05 22.44 -1.98
CA GLU A 45 -3.61 21.26 -1.32
C GLU A 45 -4.75 20.70 -2.16
N TYR A 46 -4.90 19.38 -2.15
CA TYR A 46 -6.03 18.74 -2.81
C TYR A 46 -7.35 19.04 -2.11
N GLY A 47 -8.35 19.42 -2.91
CA GLY A 47 -9.74 19.51 -2.45
C GLY A 47 -10.34 18.13 -2.26
N LEU A 48 -10.83 17.85 -1.04
CA LEU A 48 -11.71 16.70 -0.76
C LEU A 48 -13.17 17.15 -0.71
N SER A 49 -14.08 16.19 -0.79
CA SER A 49 -15.49 16.42 -0.46
C SER A 49 -15.60 16.96 0.97
N GLU A 50 -16.60 17.82 1.23
CA GLU A 50 -16.76 18.47 2.54
C GLU A 50 -16.86 17.47 3.69
N ASN A 51 -17.57 16.34 3.47
CA ASN A 51 -17.69 15.25 4.44
C ASN A 51 -17.01 13.99 3.88
N PRO A 52 -16.11 13.35 4.64
CA PRO A 52 -15.57 12.05 4.25
C PRO A 52 -16.67 10.99 4.30
N TYR A 53 -16.60 10.01 3.43
CA TYR A 53 -17.52 8.88 3.38
C TYR A 53 -16.76 7.57 3.06
N THR A 54 -17.35 6.47 3.46
CA THR A 54 -16.89 5.13 3.14
C THR A 54 -17.88 4.46 2.18
N SER A 55 -17.59 3.25 1.75
CA SER A 55 -18.50 2.43 0.96
C SER A 55 -19.81 2.05 1.69
N LEU A 56 -19.90 2.30 3.00
CA LEU A 56 -21.15 2.16 3.75
C LEU A 56 -22.18 3.25 3.38
N GLN A 57 -21.70 4.42 2.97
CA GLN A 57 -22.56 5.57 2.61
C GLN A 57 -22.71 5.72 1.10
N GLN A 58 -21.60 5.58 0.37
CA GLN A 58 -21.57 5.81 -1.08
C GLN A 58 -20.55 4.92 -1.75
N VAL A 59 -20.87 4.43 -2.95
CA VAL A 59 -19.99 3.65 -3.80
C VAL A 59 -19.90 4.25 -5.20
N TRP A 60 -18.69 4.22 -5.75
CA TRP A 60 -18.46 4.57 -7.15
C TRP A 60 -18.63 3.33 -8.02
N VAL A 61 -19.52 3.40 -9.01
CA VAL A 61 -19.75 2.32 -9.97
C VAL A 61 -19.40 2.79 -11.39
N PRO A 62 -18.88 1.91 -12.27
CA PRO A 62 -18.58 2.29 -13.64
C PRO A 62 -19.85 2.55 -14.44
N ASN A 63 -19.76 3.42 -15.43
CA ASN A 63 -20.85 3.69 -16.37
C ASN A 63 -20.90 2.63 -17.46
N GLU A 64 -22.10 2.16 -17.77
CA GLU A 64 -22.33 1.28 -18.91
C GLU A 64 -22.15 2.03 -20.24
N PRO A 65 -21.32 1.53 -21.18
CA PRO A 65 -21.24 2.09 -22.52
C PRO A 65 -22.58 1.99 -23.26
N SER A 66 -22.95 3.03 -24.00
CA SER A 66 -24.12 2.94 -24.90
C SER A 66 -23.89 1.92 -26.00
N ALA A 67 -24.97 1.48 -26.65
CA ALA A 67 -24.90 0.55 -27.78
C ALA A 67 -24.04 1.11 -28.94
N GLU A 68 -24.12 2.43 -29.18
CA GLU A 68 -23.30 3.11 -30.19
C GLU A 68 -21.81 3.08 -29.81
N VAL A 69 -21.48 3.34 -28.56
CA VAL A 69 -20.09 3.30 -28.07
C VAL A 69 -19.54 1.87 -28.13
N ARG A 70 -20.34 0.86 -27.76
CA ARG A 70 -19.94 -0.56 -27.91
C ARG A 70 -19.65 -0.90 -29.37
N ALA A 71 -20.52 -0.46 -30.32
CA ALA A 71 -20.27 -0.68 -31.74
C ALA A 71 -18.97 -0.03 -32.24
N MET A 72 -18.62 1.16 -31.75
CA MET A 72 -17.35 1.83 -32.07
C MET A 72 -16.13 1.10 -31.49
N MET A 73 -16.28 0.44 -30.35
CA MET A 73 -15.23 -0.41 -29.78
C MET A 73 -15.06 -1.69 -30.60
N ASP A 74 -16.16 -2.34 -30.97
CA ASP A 74 -16.17 -3.59 -31.73
C ASP A 74 -15.57 -3.42 -33.14
N ASP A 75 -15.81 -2.28 -33.81
CA ASP A 75 -15.26 -1.98 -35.14
C ASP A 75 -13.85 -1.33 -35.09
N GLY A 76 -13.31 -1.08 -33.89
CA GLY A 76 -11.98 -0.52 -33.66
C GLY A 76 -11.86 0.98 -33.93
N THR A 77 -12.96 1.69 -34.15
CA THR A 77 -12.94 3.16 -34.34
C THR A 77 -12.79 3.90 -33.01
N PHE A 78 -13.05 3.24 -31.88
CA PHE A 78 -12.80 3.74 -30.53
C PHE A 78 -11.99 2.71 -29.73
N THR A 79 -10.77 3.08 -29.35
CA THR A 79 -9.80 2.19 -28.70
C THR A 79 -9.43 2.67 -27.30
N VAL A 80 -8.82 1.80 -26.50
CA VAL A 80 -8.36 2.10 -25.14
C VAL A 80 -7.39 3.29 -25.08
N TYR A 81 -6.63 3.54 -26.12
CA TYR A 81 -5.68 4.67 -26.19
C TYR A 81 -6.33 6.03 -26.45
N GLN A 82 -7.63 6.06 -26.76
CA GLN A 82 -8.37 7.31 -26.98
C GLN A 82 -9.01 7.82 -25.67
N HIS A 83 -8.31 7.68 -24.55
CA HIS A 83 -8.77 8.07 -23.22
C HIS A 83 -9.23 9.54 -23.10
N PRO A 84 -8.70 10.54 -23.84
CA PRO A 84 -9.27 11.89 -23.81
C PRO A 84 -10.73 11.97 -24.26
N GLN A 85 -11.24 10.94 -24.94
CA GLN A 85 -12.62 10.87 -25.42
C GLN A 85 -13.56 10.08 -24.49
N TYR A 86 -13.07 9.48 -23.40
CA TYR A 86 -13.86 8.62 -22.50
C TYR A 86 -15.09 9.35 -21.98
N ALA A 87 -14.90 10.49 -21.32
CA ALA A 87 -16.00 11.28 -20.77
C ALA A 87 -17.04 11.71 -21.83
N LYS A 88 -16.57 12.10 -23.04
CA LYS A 88 -17.45 12.46 -24.16
C LYS A 88 -18.31 11.27 -24.62
N ASN A 89 -17.80 10.06 -24.53
CA ASN A 89 -18.50 8.83 -24.88
C ASN A 89 -19.25 8.21 -23.68
N GLY A 90 -19.40 8.95 -22.58
CA GLY A 90 -20.15 8.52 -21.40
C GLY A 90 -19.45 7.50 -20.52
N LEU A 91 -18.16 7.21 -20.78
CA LEU A 91 -17.36 6.34 -19.94
C LEU A 91 -16.88 7.09 -18.68
N GLY A 92 -16.70 6.35 -17.59
CA GLY A 92 -16.29 6.88 -16.29
C GLY A 92 -17.14 6.27 -15.19
N THR A 93 -17.39 7.04 -14.13
CA THR A 93 -18.13 6.57 -12.94
C THR A 93 -19.34 7.44 -12.64
N ARG A 94 -20.27 6.84 -11.90
CA ARG A 94 -21.34 7.51 -11.17
C ARG A 94 -21.30 7.09 -9.70
N LEU A 95 -21.88 7.92 -8.85
CA LEU A 95 -22.01 7.64 -7.43
C LEU A 95 -23.35 6.98 -7.15
N GLU A 96 -23.38 5.90 -6.39
CA GLU A 96 -24.57 5.20 -5.92
C GLU A 96 -24.62 5.16 -4.40
N GLU A 97 -25.77 4.75 -3.84
CA GLU A 97 -25.93 4.52 -2.40
C GLU A 97 -24.99 3.42 -1.92
N GLY A 98 -24.46 3.60 -0.71
CA GLY A 98 -23.54 2.65 -0.10
C GLY A 98 -24.23 1.35 0.31
N VAL A 99 -23.43 0.40 0.75
CA VAL A 99 -23.87 -0.96 1.05
C VAL A 99 -23.47 -1.35 2.48
N PRO A 100 -24.35 -2.05 3.22
CA PRO A 100 -24.04 -2.52 4.57
C PRO A 100 -22.99 -3.64 4.55
N TRP A 101 -22.46 -3.96 5.74
CA TRP A 101 -21.62 -5.15 5.89
C TRP A 101 -22.40 -6.42 5.63
N ILE A 102 -21.78 -7.33 4.87
CA ILE A 102 -22.26 -8.70 4.66
C ILE A 102 -21.62 -9.59 5.72
N GLU A 103 -22.43 -10.21 6.58
CA GLU A 103 -21.94 -11.06 7.66
C GLU A 103 -21.57 -12.47 7.17
N HIS A 104 -20.41 -12.94 7.61
CA HIS A 104 -19.84 -14.26 7.34
C HIS A 104 -19.54 -14.98 8.66
N ARG A 105 -20.13 -16.16 8.85
CA ARG A 105 -20.06 -16.96 10.09
C ARG A 105 -19.44 -18.34 9.88
N GLU A 106 -18.79 -18.56 8.76
CA GLU A 106 -18.25 -19.87 8.39
C GLU A 106 -17.22 -20.39 9.43
N LEU A 107 -16.44 -19.48 10.06
CA LEU A 107 -15.53 -19.80 11.18
C LEU A 107 -16.14 -19.59 12.57
N ALA A 108 -17.42 -19.30 12.66
CA ALA A 108 -18.13 -19.08 13.92
C ALA A 108 -19.63 -19.41 13.75
N PRO A 109 -20.00 -20.65 13.36
CA PRO A 109 -21.39 -20.99 13.05
C PRO A 109 -22.33 -20.83 14.26
N ASP A 110 -21.80 -21.04 15.46
CA ASP A 110 -22.54 -20.92 16.72
C ASP A 110 -22.50 -19.51 17.33
N PHE A 111 -21.97 -18.52 16.61
CA PHE A 111 -21.92 -17.14 17.11
C PHE A 111 -23.31 -16.61 17.43
N LEU A 112 -23.47 -16.16 18.65
CA LEU A 112 -24.68 -15.47 19.11
C LEU A 112 -24.26 -14.10 19.69
N VAL A 113 -24.98 -13.08 19.32
CA VAL A 113 -24.80 -11.76 19.95
C VAL A 113 -25.19 -11.86 21.43
N GLN A 114 -24.21 -11.84 22.31
CA GLN A 114 -24.40 -11.93 23.75
C GLN A 114 -23.82 -10.69 24.42
N GLY A 115 -24.68 -9.90 25.04
CA GLY A 115 -24.25 -8.74 25.82
C GLY A 115 -24.00 -7.48 25.00
N THR A 116 -23.54 -6.44 25.69
CA THR A 116 -23.27 -5.11 25.14
C THR A 116 -21.79 -4.73 25.23
N GLN A 117 -20.96 -5.56 25.88
CA GLN A 117 -19.53 -5.29 26.02
C GLN A 117 -18.78 -5.82 24.79
N ARG A 118 -18.01 -4.96 24.18
CA ARG A 118 -17.11 -5.24 23.06
C ARG A 118 -15.88 -4.40 23.22
N SER A 119 -14.72 -4.89 22.82
CA SER A 119 -13.48 -4.12 22.86
C SER A 119 -12.80 -4.10 21.49
N SER A 120 -12.49 -2.92 20.99
CA SER A 120 -11.70 -2.78 19.78
C SER A 120 -10.24 -3.16 20.07
N LEU A 121 -9.75 -4.16 19.35
CA LEU A 121 -8.39 -4.66 19.50
C LEU A 121 -7.41 -3.95 18.58
N ALA A 122 -7.80 -3.66 17.36
CA ALA A 122 -6.99 -2.97 16.38
C ALA A 122 -7.87 -2.25 15.36
N TYR A 123 -7.44 -1.06 14.95
CA TYR A 123 -8.03 -0.26 13.88
C TYR A 123 -6.96 -0.01 12.83
N ILE A 124 -7.10 -0.63 11.65
CA ILE A 124 -6.03 -0.83 10.69
C ILE A 124 -6.41 -0.24 9.34
N LEU A 125 -5.52 0.53 8.73
CA LEU A 125 -5.63 0.90 7.33
C LEU A 125 -4.81 -0.07 6.48
N VAL A 126 -5.44 -0.74 5.52
CA VAL A 126 -4.77 -1.61 4.54
C VAL A 126 -4.77 -0.94 3.19
N LEU A 127 -3.58 -0.73 2.66
CA LEU A 127 -3.31 -0.16 1.35
C LEU A 127 -2.67 -1.25 0.49
N ALA A 128 -3.02 -1.30 -0.78
CA ALA A 128 -2.45 -2.28 -1.70
C ALA A 128 -2.09 -1.63 -3.03
N ASP A 129 -1.01 -2.10 -3.61
CA ASP A 129 -0.66 -1.86 -4.99
C ASP A 129 -0.76 -0.36 -5.38
N PRO A 130 -0.09 0.56 -4.67
CA PRO A 130 -0.05 1.95 -5.09
C PRO A 130 0.64 2.11 -6.44
N GLN A 131 1.61 1.24 -6.76
CA GLN A 131 2.31 1.21 -8.05
C GLN A 131 2.55 2.64 -8.56
N ILE A 132 3.23 3.44 -7.74
CA ILE A 132 3.54 4.83 -8.10
C ILE A 132 4.35 4.85 -9.39
N ILE A 133 3.89 5.66 -10.35
CA ILE A 133 4.40 5.71 -11.71
C ILE A 133 5.09 7.03 -11.96
N ASP A 134 6.31 6.98 -12.45
CA ASP A 134 6.96 8.07 -13.16
C ASP A 134 6.58 8.01 -14.65
N GLU A 135 5.70 8.89 -15.10
CA GLU A 135 5.23 8.94 -16.50
C GLU A 135 6.34 9.26 -17.48
N GLU A 136 7.36 9.98 -17.05
CA GLU A 136 8.48 10.39 -17.87
C GLU A 136 9.60 9.33 -17.92
N SER A 137 9.45 8.24 -17.17
CA SER A 137 10.44 7.17 -17.15
C SER A 137 10.64 6.54 -18.53
N PRO A 138 11.88 6.51 -19.04
CA PRO A 138 12.17 5.94 -20.35
C PRO A 138 11.96 4.43 -20.42
N ILE A 139 11.85 3.72 -19.30
CA ILE A 139 11.61 2.27 -19.26
C ILE A 139 10.14 1.90 -19.10
N ARG A 140 9.26 2.89 -19.09
CA ARG A 140 7.84 2.65 -19.01
C ARG A 140 7.30 2.02 -20.31
N MET A 141 6.28 1.18 -20.18
CA MET A 141 5.81 0.29 -21.25
C MET A 141 4.37 0.59 -21.71
N ASP A 142 4.02 1.87 -21.87
CA ASP A 142 2.67 2.32 -22.24
C ASP A 142 2.14 1.81 -23.57
N GLY A 143 3.00 1.39 -24.48
CA GLY A 143 2.59 0.77 -25.74
C GLY A 143 1.96 -0.61 -25.60
N TYR A 144 1.93 -1.19 -24.38
CA TYR A 144 1.43 -2.53 -24.14
C TYR A 144 0.09 -2.51 -23.38
N ALA A 145 -0.98 -2.96 -24.04
CA ALA A 145 -2.35 -2.83 -23.54
C ALA A 145 -2.59 -3.42 -22.13
N ASN A 146 -1.82 -4.45 -21.75
CA ASN A 146 -1.99 -5.10 -20.44
C ASN A 146 -1.47 -4.25 -19.27
N VAL A 147 -0.42 -3.45 -19.50
CA VAL A 147 0.16 -2.56 -18.50
C VAL A 147 -0.23 -1.10 -18.71
N TYR A 148 -0.88 -0.79 -19.83
CA TYR A 148 -1.37 0.56 -20.12
C TYR A 148 -2.44 1.00 -19.12
N ARG A 149 -2.20 2.12 -18.49
CA ARG A 149 -3.14 2.77 -17.55
C ARG A 149 -3.34 4.22 -17.96
N PRO A 150 -4.55 4.58 -18.45
CA PRO A 150 -4.82 5.93 -18.97
C PRO A 150 -4.68 7.05 -17.92
N GLY A 151 -4.57 6.70 -16.65
CA GLY A 151 -4.32 7.61 -15.53
C GLY A 151 -3.01 7.32 -14.79
N GLY A 152 -2.06 6.62 -15.42
CA GLY A 152 -0.80 6.20 -14.79
C GLY A 152 -0.02 7.37 -14.22
N GLN A 153 0.10 8.46 -14.97
CA GLN A 153 0.75 9.71 -14.54
C GLN A 153 0.09 10.36 -13.32
N LEU A 154 -1.09 9.92 -12.92
CA LEU A 154 -1.85 10.49 -11.81
C LEU A 154 -1.74 9.65 -10.52
N THR A 155 -0.92 8.59 -10.51
CA THR A 155 -0.82 7.68 -9.35
C THR A 155 -0.32 8.37 -8.08
N PRO A 156 0.66 9.29 -8.09
CA PRO A 156 1.04 10.04 -6.90
C PRO A 156 -0.13 10.83 -6.32
N HIS A 157 -0.93 11.47 -7.19
CA HIS A 157 -2.11 12.24 -6.81
C HIS A 157 -3.23 11.38 -6.22
N VAL A 158 -3.44 10.19 -6.77
CA VAL A 158 -4.45 9.23 -6.27
C VAL A 158 -4.05 8.70 -4.90
N PHE A 159 -2.78 8.33 -4.75
CA PHE A 159 -2.30 7.77 -3.49
C PHE A 159 -2.36 8.80 -2.37
N GLU A 160 -1.91 10.04 -2.61
CA GLU A 160 -2.06 11.14 -1.64
C GLU A 160 -3.53 11.38 -1.28
N ALA A 161 -4.42 11.44 -2.27
CA ALA A 161 -5.85 11.63 -2.02
C ALA A 161 -6.48 10.49 -1.21
N THR A 162 -5.97 9.26 -1.36
CA THR A 162 -6.36 8.10 -0.54
C THR A 162 -5.90 8.27 0.91
N ILE A 163 -4.63 8.64 1.12
CA ILE A 163 -4.08 8.93 2.46
C ILE A 163 -4.84 10.07 3.13
N ARG A 164 -5.06 11.17 2.41
CA ARG A 164 -5.82 12.34 2.91
C ARG A 164 -7.25 11.97 3.29
N THR A 165 -7.91 11.11 2.52
CA THR A 165 -9.25 10.62 2.84
C THR A 165 -9.25 9.78 4.11
N ALA A 166 -8.35 8.82 4.21
CA ALA A 166 -8.20 7.96 5.39
C ALA A 166 -7.93 8.81 6.65
N ARG A 167 -7.01 9.77 6.55
CA ARG A 167 -6.73 10.71 7.65
C ARG A 167 -7.95 11.52 8.05
N ARG A 168 -8.73 12.06 7.10
CA ARG A 168 -9.96 12.80 7.43
C ARG A 168 -11.03 11.93 8.10
N ILE A 169 -11.15 10.65 7.71
CA ILE A 169 -12.03 9.70 8.40
C ILE A 169 -11.57 9.53 9.85
N SER A 170 -10.28 9.33 10.07
CA SER A 170 -9.66 9.25 11.40
C SER A 170 -9.93 10.51 12.24
N ASP A 171 -9.67 11.70 11.67
CA ASP A 171 -9.85 12.98 12.37
C ASP A 171 -11.32 13.23 12.72
N THR A 172 -12.24 12.96 11.79
CA THR A 172 -13.67 13.19 11.97
C THR A 172 -14.27 12.23 13.00
N SER A 173 -13.80 10.99 13.03
CA SER A 173 -14.19 10.01 14.06
C SER A 173 -13.44 10.18 15.38
N SER A 174 -12.44 11.08 15.43
CA SER A 174 -11.51 11.23 16.55
C SER A 174 -10.83 9.91 16.92
N ARG A 175 -10.59 9.06 15.92
CA ARG A 175 -10.02 7.74 16.11
C ARG A 175 -8.86 7.52 15.13
N PRO A 176 -7.60 7.69 15.58
CA PRO A 176 -6.43 7.38 14.75
C PRO A 176 -6.35 5.88 14.45
N PHE A 177 -5.81 5.54 13.27
CA PHE A 177 -5.42 4.16 13.01
C PHE A 177 -4.31 3.74 13.97
N ASP A 178 -4.39 2.52 14.50
CA ASP A 178 -3.29 1.96 15.28
C ASP A 178 -2.06 1.80 14.39
N PHE A 179 -2.27 1.41 13.13
CA PHE A 179 -1.23 1.38 12.08
C PHE A 179 -1.85 1.29 10.68
N ALA A 180 -1.02 1.59 9.69
CA ALA A 180 -1.27 1.27 8.29
C ALA A 180 -0.33 0.15 7.82
N ILE A 181 -0.78 -0.68 6.88
CA ILE A 181 0.04 -1.68 6.19
C ILE A 181 -0.15 -1.57 4.68
N ILE A 182 0.95 -1.48 3.95
CA ILE A 182 0.98 -1.53 2.49
C ILE A 182 1.36 -2.95 2.09
N VAL A 183 0.49 -3.66 1.39
CA VAL A 183 0.65 -5.08 1.10
C VAL A 183 1.39 -5.34 -0.23
N GLY A 184 2.40 -4.51 -0.54
CA GLY A 184 3.30 -4.67 -1.67
C GLY A 184 2.95 -3.82 -2.89
N ASP A 185 3.81 -3.92 -3.91
CA ASP A 185 3.76 -3.15 -5.15
C ASP A 185 3.73 -1.63 -4.89
N LEU A 186 4.75 -1.16 -4.14
CA LEU A 186 4.90 0.23 -3.72
C LEU A 186 5.12 1.14 -4.93
N THR A 187 5.93 0.68 -5.87
CA THR A 187 6.34 1.34 -7.11
C THR A 187 5.89 0.56 -8.33
N ASP A 188 5.88 1.16 -9.52
CA ASP A 188 5.60 0.43 -10.77
C ASP A 188 6.85 -0.24 -11.35
N THR A 189 8.01 0.40 -11.20
CA THR A 189 9.27 -0.03 -11.82
C THR A 189 10.46 -0.05 -10.86
N SER A 190 10.21 -0.13 -9.55
CA SER A 190 11.23 -0.13 -8.50
C SER A 190 12.14 1.12 -8.50
N GLN A 191 11.72 2.22 -9.11
CA GLN A 191 12.53 3.44 -9.21
C GLN A 191 12.55 4.19 -7.88
N LYS A 192 13.70 4.83 -7.61
CA LYS A 192 13.92 5.60 -6.38
C LYS A 192 12.93 6.77 -6.25
N ASN A 193 12.72 7.55 -7.31
CA ASN A 193 11.78 8.67 -7.30
C ASN A 193 10.33 8.20 -7.05
N GLU A 194 9.88 7.09 -7.67
CA GLU A 194 8.56 6.50 -7.40
C GLU A 194 8.40 6.13 -5.92
N LEU A 195 9.44 5.52 -5.33
CA LEU A 195 9.44 5.15 -3.90
C LEU A 195 9.48 6.38 -3.00
N ASP A 196 10.26 7.39 -3.34
CA ASP A 196 10.34 8.65 -2.58
C ASP A 196 8.99 9.39 -2.57
N TRP A 197 8.26 9.42 -3.69
CA TRP A 197 6.92 10.00 -3.75
C TRP A 197 5.91 9.22 -2.89
N MET A 198 5.96 7.89 -2.92
CA MET A 198 5.12 7.04 -2.06
C MET A 198 5.41 7.32 -0.57
N ILE A 199 6.68 7.33 -0.17
CA ILE A 199 7.10 7.63 1.19
C ILE A 199 6.65 9.03 1.61
N THR A 200 6.80 10.01 0.71
CA THR A 200 6.38 11.39 0.97
C THR A 200 4.86 11.48 1.16
N ALA A 201 4.08 10.72 0.39
CA ALA A 201 2.63 10.66 0.59
C ALA A 201 2.25 10.16 1.99
N LEU A 202 2.98 9.16 2.51
CA LEU A 202 2.74 8.58 3.85
C LEU A 202 3.25 9.46 4.99
N ASN A 203 4.39 10.11 4.83
CA ASN A 203 5.03 10.89 5.89
C ASN A 203 4.62 12.37 5.88
N GLY A 204 4.08 12.85 4.77
CA GLY A 204 3.81 14.27 4.54
C GLY A 204 5.01 15.00 3.94
N GLY A 205 4.73 16.00 3.13
CA GLY A 205 5.75 16.79 2.43
C GLY A 205 5.27 17.23 1.05
N VAL A 206 6.14 17.86 0.28
CA VAL A 206 5.86 18.21 -1.11
C VAL A 206 6.23 17.02 -1.99
N ILE A 207 5.28 16.58 -2.81
CA ILE A 207 5.52 15.65 -3.91
C ILE A 207 5.62 16.49 -5.17
N ASP A 208 6.72 16.32 -5.89
CA ASP A 208 6.97 16.88 -7.20
C ASP A 208 7.10 15.71 -8.19
N PRO A 209 6.04 15.42 -8.96
CA PRO A 209 6.06 14.26 -9.84
C PRO A 209 6.77 14.53 -11.17
N ASP A 210 7.28 15.74 -11.38
CA ASP A 210 8.13 16.09 -12.51
C ASP A 210 9.53 15.48 -12.34
N SER A 211 9.98 14.73 -13.33
CA SER A 211 11.30 14.10 -13.33
C SER A 211 12.10 14.53 -14.56
N GLY A 212 13.41 14.73 -14.38
CA GLY A 212 14.29 15.17 -15.48
C GLY A 212 14.43 16.68 -15.57
N ILE A 213 13.76 17.33 -16.50
CA ILE A 213 13.73 18.79 -16.60
C ILE A 213 12.42 19.28 -16.00
N ASP A 214 12.54 20.12 -15.00
CA ASP A 214 11.41 20.83 -14.38
C ASP A 214 10.69 21.66 -15.47
N ASP A 215 9.57 21.16 -15.97
CA ASP A 215 8.72 21.81 -16.96
C ASP A 215 7.27 21.87 -16.48
N ASP A 216 6.49 22.75 -17.09
CA ASP A 216 5.08 22.99 -16.77
C ASP A 216 4.32 22.97 -18.10
N PRO A 217 3.85 21.79 -18.55
CA PRO A 217 3.15 21.62 -19.82
C PRO A 217 1.91 22.50 -19.95
N ILE A 218 1.19 22.73 -18.85
CA ILE A 218 0.03 23.60 -18.78
C ILE A 218 0.26 24.64 -17.69
N PRO A 219 0.73 25.86 -18.03
CA PRO A 219 1.10 26.85 -17.03
C PRO A 219 0.03 27.14 -15.97
N GLY A 220 0.41 26.97 -14.69
CA GLY A 220 -0.44 27.24 -13.54
C GLY A 220 -0.49 26.05 -12.57
N PRO A 221 -0.82 26.25 -11.30
CA PRO A 221 -0.70 25.22 -10.28
C PRO A 221 -1.86 24.22 -10.31
N GLY A 222 -1.59 22.94 -10.10
CA GLY A 222 -2.56 21.87 -9.86
C GLY A 222 -3.46 21.54 -11.06
N ASN A 223 -2.99 21.75 -12.29
CA ASN A 223 -3.77 21.58 -13.50
C ASN A 223 -3.28 20.45 -14.41
N ASP A 224 -2.06 19.98 -14.22
CA ASP A 224 -1.49 18.80 -14.88
C ASP A 224 -0.74 17.87 -13.90
N TYR A 225 -0.15 16.79 -14.40
CA TYR A 225 0.43 15.75 -13.57
C TYR A 225 1.82 16.09 -13.03
N ASN A 226 2.54 17.04 -13.67
CA ASN A 226 3.87 17.49 -13.26
C ASN A 226 3.81 18.50 -12.11
N ASP A 227 2.67 19.15 -11.90
CA ASP A 227 2.54 20.16 -10.85
C ASP A 227 2.84 19.61 -9.45
N PRO A 228 3.73 20.26 -8.68
CA PRO A 228 3.98 19.85 -7.31
C PRO A 228 2.76 20.09 -6.41
N PHE A 229 2.56 19.21 -5.43
CA PHE A 229 1.46 19.29 -4.48
C PHE A 229 1.86 18.89 -3.05
N LEU A 230 1.09 19.34 -2.07
CA LEU A 230 1.34 19.05 -0.66
C LEU A 230 0.63 17.77 -0.22
N ALA A 231 1.40 16.78 0.20
CA ALA A 231 0.91 15.59 0.90
C ALA A 231 0.85 15.84 2.40
N ILE A 232 -0.27 15.43 3.06
CA ILE A 232 -0.46 15.69 4.50
C ILE A 232 0.09 14.58 5.40
N GLY A 233 0.38 13.41 4.85
CA GLY A 233 0.79 12.22 5.61
C GLY A 233 -0.34 11.55 6.37
N ILE A 234 -0.10 10.31 6.80
CA ILE A 234 -1.10 9.49 7.50
C ILE A 234 -1.17 9.78 9.02
N GLU A 235 -0.09 10.26 9.62
CA GLU A 235 0.08 10.46 11.07
C GLU A 235 -0.08 9.21 11.95
N SER A 236 -0.11 8.04 11.36
CA SER A 236 -0.12 6.74 12.06
C SER A 236 1.13 5.94 11.71
N PRO A 237 1.60 5.03 12.57
CA PRO A 237 2.65 4.10 12.19
C PRO A 237 2.28 3.34 10.91
N TRP A 238 3.23 3.14 10.00
CA TRP A 238 3.00 2.36 8.81
C TRP A 238 4.09 1.31 8.58
N TYR A 239 3.71 0.21 7.95
CA TYR A 239 4.54 -0.93 7.62
C TYR A 239 4.39 -1.27 6.14
N ALA A 240 5.35 -1.99 5.57
CA ALA A 240 5.31 -2.39 4.16
C ALA A 240 5.71 -3.85 3.97
N ALA A 241 5.01 -4.56 3.08
CA ALA A 241 5.50 -5.75 2.41
C ALA A 241 6.07 -5.37 1.04
N LEU A 242 6.89 -6.22 0.44
CA LEU A 242 7.31 -6.07 -0.96
C LEU A 242 6.38 -6.84 -1.88
N GLY A 243 6.15 -6.29 -3.08
CA GLY A 243 5.47 -6.93 -4.18
C GLY A 243 6.38 -7.17 -5.39
N ASN A 244 5.85 -7.80 -6.42
CA ASN A 244 6.64 -8.14 -7.61
C ASN A 244 7.11 -6.90 -8.39
N HIS A 245 6.35 -5.79 -8.38
CA HIS A 245 6.77 -4.52 -9.00
C HIS A 245 7.94 -3.85 -8.27
N ASP A 246 8.15 -4.16 -6.99
CA ASP A 246 9.25 -3.62 -6.20
C ASP A 246 10.59 -4.30 -6.49
N VAL A 247 10.59 -5.46 -7.15
CA VAL A 247 11.79 -6.25 -7.43
C VAL A 247 11.98 -6.60 -8.92
N LEU A 248 10.95 -6.35 -9.75
CA LEU A 248 10.95 -6.64 -11.17
C LEU A 248 10.53 -5.42 -11.99
N HIS A 249 11.04 -5.32 -13.20
CA HIS A 249 10.61 -4.32 -14.16
C HIS A 249 9.13 -4.51 -14.52
N VAL A 250 8.30 -3.50 -14.22
CA VAL A 250 6.83 -3.53 -14.40
C VAL A 250 6.24 -4.86 -13.88
N GLY A 251 6.74 -5.29 -12.73
CA GLY A 251 6.27 -6.46 -11.99
C GLY A 251 6.40 -7.83 -12.65
N GLY A 252 6.86 -7.94 -13.91
CA GLY A 252 6.85 -9.21 -14.60
C GLY A 252 7.86 -9.38 -15.74
N PHE A 253 8.61 -8.33 -16.08
CA PHE A 253 9.47 -8.32 -17.27
C PHE A 253 10.95 -8.59 -16.99
N GLY A 254 11.27 -9.19 -15.87
CA GLY A 254 12.61 -9.61 -15.49
C GLY A 254 13.22 -8.80 -14.35
N ALA A 255 14.31 -9.33 -13.80
CA ALA A 255 15.03 -8.72 -12.70
C ALA A 255 15.67 -7.38 -13.12
N ILE A 256 15.83 -6.51 -12.14
CA ILE A 256 16.51 -5.22 -12.29
C ILE A 256 18.01 -5.46 -12.46
N ASP A 257 18.53 -5.30 -13.67
CA ASP A 257 19.94 -5.40 -13.98
C ASP A 257 20.59 -4.04 -14.29
N SER A 258 21.91 -4.03 -14.51
CA SER A 258 22.65 -2.80 -14.80
C SER A 258 22.19 -2.11 -16.09
N THR A 259 21.74 -2.87 -17.09
CA THR A 259 21.29 -2.33 -18.39
C THR A 259 19.98 -1.57 -18.19
N LEU A 260 19.05 -2.14 -17.44
CA LEU A 260 17.79 -1.51 -17.13
C LEU A 260 17.98 -0.25 -16.25
N ARG A 261 18.87 -0.36 -15.25
CA ARG A 261 19.23 0.78 -14.37
C ARG A 261 19.86 1.93 -15.14
N ASP A 262 20.68 1.66 -16.14
CA ASP A 262 21.25 2.69 -17.01
C ASP A 262 20.22 3.26 -17.99
N ALA A 263 19.33 2.43 -18.53
CA ALA A 263 18.26 2.85 -19.41
C ALA A 263 17.26 3.79 -18.71
N ALA A 264 16.85 3.48 -17.48
CA ALA A 264 15.90 4.27 -16.72
C ALA A 264 16.39 5.71 -16.46
N ARG A 265 17.69 5.86 -16.19
CA ARG A 265 18.33 7.17 -15.96
C ARG A 265 18.68 7.93 -17.23
N GLY A 266 18.52 7.29 -18.37
CA GLY A 266 18.89 7.82 -19.68
C GLY A 266 17.86 8.80 -20.26
N ASP A 267 18.08 9.15 -21.50
CA ASP A 267 17.31 10.13 -22.26
C ASP A 267 16.53 9.52 -23.44
N ARG A 268 16.39 8.19 -23.50
CA ARG A 268 15.79 7.49 -24.64
C ARG A 268 14.65 6.59 -24.19
N LEU A 269 13.48 6.83 -24.76
CA LEU A 269 12.34 5.98 -24.51
C LEU A 269 12.56 4.55 -25.03
N PHE A 270 12.22 3.59 -24.19
CA PHE A 270 12.09 2.20 -24.53
C PHE A 270 10.84 2.03 -25.41
N THR A 271 11.00 1.69 -26.68
CA THR A 271 9.85 1.49 -27.54
C THR A 271 9.52 0.01 -27.70
N GLY A 272 8.25 -0.28 -27.53
CA GLY A 272 7.71 -1.62 -27.60
C GLY A 272 7.74 -2.32 -28.97
N SER A 273 8.45 -1.82 -29.96
CA SER A 273 8.52 -2.47 -31.29
C SER A 273 9.20 -3.86 -31.28
N ASN A 274 9.99 -4.18 -30.26
CA ASN A 274 10.58 -5.51 -30.04
C ASN A 274 10.10 -6.17 -28.74
N PHE A 275 8.96 -5.78 -28.25
CA PHE A 275 8.36 -6.24 -27.02
C PHE A 275 8.25 -7.78 -26.93
N SER A 276 7.96 -8.45 -28.05
CA SER A 276 7.91 -9.91 -28.12
C SER A 276 9.26 -10.58 -27.88
N LYS A 277 10.37 -9.91 -28.19
CA LYS A 277 11.72 -10.41 -27.87
C LYS A 277 12.06 -10.16 -26.41
N VAL A 278 11.65 -9.02 -25.87
CA VAL A 278 11.80 -8.69 -24.44
C VAL A 278 10.99 -9.67 -23.59
N TRP A 279 9.74 -9.94 -23.93
CA TRP A 279 8.93 -10.99 -23.29
C TRP A 279 9.57 -12.38 -23.37
N GLY A 280 10.15 -12.73 -24.50
CA GLY A 280 10.82 -14.02 -24.68
C GLY A 280 12.17 -14.14 -23.97
N GLY A 281 12.87 -13.02 -23.70
CA GLY A 281 14.19 -12.99 -23.08
C GLY A 281 14.18 -12.81 -21.56
N TYR A 282 13.10 -12.25 -21.00
CA TYR A 282 12.95 -12.02 -19.56
C TYR A 282 12.32 -13.20 -18.80
N VAL A 283 12.20 -14.36 -19.40
CA VAL A 283 11.80 -15.54 -18.64
C VAL A 283 12.93 -15.93 -17.70
N ALA A 284 12.66 -15.78 -16.42
CA ALA A 284 13.43 -16.24 -15.28
C ALA A 284 14.85 -16.78 -15.55
N GLY A 285 15.86 -15.95 -15.34
CA GLY A 285 17.26 -16.38 -15.28
C GLY A 285 18.05 -16.32 -16.59
N ASP A 286 17.48 -15.87 -17.69
CA ASP A 286 18.23 -15.68 -18.94
C ASP A 286 18.58 -14.20 -19.13
N THR A 287 19.74 -13.81 -18.62
CA THR A 287 20.26 -12.42 -18.68
C THR A 287 21.09 -12.15 -19.95
N ALA A 288 21.15 -13.09 -20.90
CA ALA A 288 22.21 -13.09 -21.90
C ALA A 288 21.95 -12.28 -23.18
N ASP A 289 20.69 -11.93 -23.52
CA ASP A 289 20.39 -11.34 -24.83
C ASP A 289 19.31 -10.22 -24.77
N HIS A 290 19.49 -9.25 -23.89
CA HIS A 290 18.59 -8.09 -23.84
C HIS A 290 19.02 -7.02 -24.85
N GLU A 291 18.49 -7.09 -26.07
CA GLU A 291 18.57 -5.95 -26.97
C GLU A 291 17.45 -4.95 -26.59
N VAL A 292 17.79 -4.02 -25.69
CA VAL A 292 16.93 -2.88 -25.37
C VAL A 292 16.88 -1.99 -26.62
N VAL A 293 15.75 -1.97 -27.29
CA VAL A 293 15.57 -1.13 -28.48
C VAL A 293 15.00 0.20 -28.05
N PHE A 294 15.80 1.24 -28.24
CA PHE A 294 15.39 2.62 -28.00
C PHE A 294 14.88 3.27 -29.29
N ASP A 295 13.78 4.02 -29.21
CA ASP A 295 13.45 4.98 -30.25
C ASP A 295 14.32 6.23 -30.06
N ALA A 296 15.28 6.40 -30.95
CA ALA A 296 16.16 7.56 -30.95
C ALA A 296 15.43 8.88 -31.34
N SER A 297 14.16 8.80 -31.76
CA SER A 297 13.36 9.98 -32.13
C SER A 297 12.59 10.58 -30.95
N VAL A 298 12.41 9.84 -29.87
CA VAL A 298 11.75 10.32 -28.65
C VAL A 298 12.79 10.45 -27.55
N ILE A 299 12.96 11.66 -27.04
CA ILE A 299 13.93 12.00 -26.00
C ILE A 299 13.10 12.42 -24.77
N THR A 300 13.36 11.77 -23.65
CA THR A 300 12.95 12.25 -22.34
C THR A 300 14.16 12.83 -21.63
N PRO A 301 14.03 13.86 -20.78
CA PRO A 301 15.17 14.37 -20.01
C PRO A 301 15.76 13.28 -19.11
N ALA A 302 17.09 13.19 -19.05
CA ALA A 302 17.76 12.22 -18.19
C ALA A 302 17.63 12.60 -16.71
N ASP A 303 17.34 11.61 -15.85
CA ASP A 303 17.22 11.81 -14.41
C ASP A 303 17.94 10.71 -13.62
N PRO A 304 18.91 11.06 -12.74
CA PRO A 304 19.58 10.08 -11.90
C PRO A 304 18.68 9.43 -10.85
N ASP A 305 17.59 10.09 -10.42
CA ASP A 305 16.67 9.57 -9.40
C ASP A 305 15.66 8.55 -9.95
N ARG A 306 15.58 8.39 -11.26
CA ARG A 306 14.91 7.23 -11.92
C ARG A 306 15.70 5.93 -11.77
N LEU A 307 16.61 5.84 -10.82
CA LEU A 307 17.40 4.64 -10.57
C LEU A 307 16.50 3.51 -10.06
N PRO A 308 16.28 2.41 -10.81
CA PRO A 308 15.63 1.23 -10.28
C PRO A 308 16.49 0.62 -9.17
N LEU A 309 15.90 0.43 -8.00
CA LEU A 309 16.59 -0.03 -6.79
C LEU A 309 16.77 -1.55 -6.82
N SER A 310 17.91 -2.04 -6.34
CA SER A 310 18.01 -3.43 -5.91
C SER A 310 17.20 -3.62 -4.63
N GLU A 311 16.82 -4.84 -4.30
CA GLU A 311 16.09 -5.16 -3.07
C GLU A 311 16.79 -4.59 -1.82
N THR A 312 18.12 -4.72 -1.73
CA THR A 312 18.89 -4.14 -0.60
C THR A 312 18.79 -2.61 -0.55
N GLU A 313 18.86 -1.92 -1.70
CA GLU A 313 18.72 -0.46 -1.77
C GLU A 313 17.29 -0.03 -1.41
N LEU A 314 16.29 -0.78 -1.85
CA LEU A 314 14.89 -0.54 -1.52
C LEU A 314 14.62 -0.70 -0.03
N LEU A 315 15.06 -1.80 0.58
CA LEU A 315 14.95 -2.02 2.03
C LEU A 315 15.68 -0.93 2.83
N GLN A 316 16.85 -0.48 2.35
CA GLN A 316 17.58 0.62 2.98
C GLN A 316 16.80 1.94 2.88
N THR A 317 16.19 2.22 1.72
CA THR A 317 15.38 3.43 1.53
C THR A 317 14.15 3.42 2.44
N LEU A 318 13.46 2.28 2.57
CA LEU A 318 12.34 2.13 3.51
C LEU A 318 12.80 2.28 4.97
N TYR A 319 13.95 1.71 5.32
CA TYR A 319 14.51 1.85 6.67
C TYR A 319 14.83 3.32 7.02
N ASP A 320 15.34 4.09 6.07
CA ASP A 320 15.74 5.48 6.23
C ASP A 320 14.59 6.48 6.01
N ALA A 321 13.40 6.01 5.65
CA ALA A 321 12.26 6.83 5.23
C ALA A 321 11.79 7.85 6.27
N GLY A 322 12.18 7.71 7.52
CA GLY A 322 11.64 8.52 8.62
C GLY A 322 10.19 8.13 8.99
N GLY A 323 9.56 8.90 9.88
CA GLY A 323 8.21 8.55 10.35
C GLY A 323 8.22 7.45 11.42
N ALA A 324 7.10 6.76 11.61
CA ALA A 324 6.93 5.73 12.62
C ALA A 324 6.34 4.43 12.02
N PRO A 325 6.77 3.26 12.51
CA PRO A 325 7.92 3.06 13.38
C PRO A 325 9.24 3.24 12.61
N ALA A 326 10.34 3.45 13.31
CA ALA A 326 11.66 3.47 12.67
C ALA A 326 11.88 2.16 11.88
N GLY A 327 12.28 2.27 10.62
CA GLY A 327 12.53 1.14 9.73
C GLY A 327 11.29 0.45 9.16
N HIS A 328 10.08 0.89 9.52
CA HIS A 328 8.79 0.41 8.98
C HIS A 328 8.63 -1.12 8.94
N GLY A 329 9.23 -1.80 9.92
CA GLY A 329 9.26 -3.26 10.08
C GLY A 329 10.62 -3.89 9.80
N PHE A 330 11.45 -3.26 8.97
CA PHE A 330 12.79 -3.75 8.64
C PHE A 330 13.85 -3.30 9.66
N SER A 331 14.85 -4.15 9.88
CA SER A 331 16.03 -3.86 10.69
C SER A 331 17.29 -3.84 9.83
N LEU A 332 18.37 -3.25 10.35
CA LEU A 332 19.67 -3.29 9.66
C LEU A 332 20.20 -4.73 9.49
N ASP A 333 19.84 -5.63 10.40
CA ASP A 333 20.22 -7.04 10.30
C ASP A 333 19.44 -7.74 9.15
N ASP A 334 18.16 -7.41 8.96
CA ASP A 334 17.36 -7.91 7.84
C ASP A 334 17.92 -7.41 6.50
N ILE A 335 18.27 -6.12 6.40
CA ILE A 335 18.88 -5.53 5.20
C ILE A 335 20.21 -6.22 4.89
N ALA A 336 21.08 -6.39 5.89
CA ALA A 336 22.38 -7.06 5.73
C ALA A 336 22.24 -8.54 5.32
N ALA A 337 21.16 -9.19 5.73
CA ALA A 337 20.83 -10.57 5.38
C ALA A 337 20.02 -10.69 4.07
N GLN A 338 19.69 -9.58 3.40
CA GLN A 338 18.78 -9.53 2.25
C GLN A 338 17.46 -10.26 2.55
N LYS A 339 16.80 -9.85 3.62
CA LYS A 339 15.61 -10.48 4.16
C LYS A 339 14.48 -9.47 4.20
N ALA A 340 13.51 -9.62 3.32
CA ALA A 340 12.36 -8.75 3.18
C ALA A 340 11.12 -9.24 3.95
N TYR A 341 11.29 -10.09 4.96
CA TYR A 341 10.23 -10.58 5.83
C TYR A 341 10.55 -10.37 7.30
N TYR A 342 9.54 -10.07 8.11
CA TYR A 342 9.71 -9.71 9.52
C TYR A 342 8.45 -9.99 10.35
N SER A 343 8.55 -9.90 11.68
CA SER A 343 7.39 -9.90 12.58
C SER A 343 7.47 -8.76 13.58
N VAL A 344 6.29 -8.19 13.91
CA VAL A 344 6.16 -7.05 14.82
C VAL A 344 4.89 -7.14 15.67
N TYR A 345 4.85 -6.34 16.73
CA TYR A 345 3.64 -6.07 17.51
C TYR A 345 3.16 -4.65 17.18
N PRO A 346 2.30 -4.48 16.16
CA PRO A 346 1.98 -3.16 15.62
C PRO A 346 1.10 -2.34 16.56
N VAL A 347 0.39 -2.98 17.49
CA VAL A 347 -0.45 -2.32 18.48
C VAL A 347 0.15 -2.46 19.86
N ALA A 348 0.61 -1.35 20.42
CA ALA A 348 1.33 -1.36 21.69
C ALA A 348 0.50 -1.98 22.83
N GLY A 349 1.10 -2.93 23.54
CA GLY A 349 0.50 -3.58 24.71
C GLY A 349 -0.63 -4.57 24.38
N LYS A 350 -0.91 -4.87 23.11
CA LYS A 350 -1.92 -5.84 22.70
C LYS A 350 -1.30 -7.14 22.21
N PRO A 351 -1.91 -8.31 22.48
CA PRO A 351 -1.37 -9.61 22.08
C PRO A 351 -1.71 -9.90 20.60
N ILE A 352 -1.34 -8.98 19.73
CA ILE A 352 -1.51 -9.08 18.28
C ILE A 352 -0.14 -9.06 17.63
N LYS A 353 0.21 -10.14 16.98
CA LYS A 353 1.43 -10.29 16.21
C LYS A 353 1.13 -10.16 14.73
N MET A 354 1.83 -9.31 14.02
CA MET A 354 1.81 -9.23 12.57
C MET A 354 3.08 -9.89 12.02
N ILE A 355 2.90 -10.84 11.10
CA ILE A 355 3.97 -11.55 10.40
C ILE A 355 3.89 -11.16 8.94
N VAL A 356 4.89 -10.42 8.47
CA VAL A 356 5.00 -9.97 7.08
C VAL A 356 5.95 -10.90 6.33
N LEU A 357 5.47 -11.48 5.25
CA LEU A 357 6.19 -12.43 4.40
C LEU A 357 6.66 -11.75 3.12
N ASP A 358 7.84 -12.12 2.68
CA ASP A 358 8.29 -11.86 1.32
C ASP A 358 7.80 -13.01 0.44
N SER A 359 6.92 -12.70 -0.48
CA SER A 359 6.41 -13.64 -1.48
C SER A 359 6.95 -13.36 -2.88
N THR A 360 7.97 -12.49 -3.00
CA THR A 360 8.59 -12.14 -4.28
C THR A 360 9.71 -13.12 -4.64
N ASP A 361 9.90 -13.39 -5.92
CA ASP A 361 11.01 -14.18 -6.42
C ASP A 361 11.21 -13.91 -7.92
N ALA A 362 12.28 -13.26 -8.25
CA ALA A 362 12.63 -12.96 -9.65
C ALA A 362 12.71 -14.21 -10.56
N ALA A 363 12.89 -15.39 -9.98
CA ALA A 363 12.93 -16.65 -10.73
C ALA A 363 11.55 -17.16 -11.17
N VAL A 364 10.46 -16.67 -10.55
CA VAL A 364 9.09 -17.06 -10.89
C VAL A 364 8.25 -15.90 -11.44
N THR A 365 8.91 -14.79 -11.74
CA THR A 365 8.30 -13.57 -12.31
C THR A 365 7.24 -12.93 -11.40
N SER A 366 6.06 -12.61 -11.95
CA SER A 366 4.97 -11.95 -11.21
C SER A 366 4.17 -12.87 -10.28
N LEU A 367 4.56 -14.12 -10.11
CA LEU A 367 3.86 -15.05 -9.23
C LEU A 367 4.56 -15.17 -7.88
N GLY A 368 3.81 -15.60 -6.87
CA GLY A 368 4.32 -15.77 -5.53
C GLY A 368 5.27 -16.96 -5.36
N SER A 369 6.16 -16.84 -4.39
CA SER A 369 7.10 -17.90 -3.99
C SER A 369 7.41 -17.83 -2.50
N MET A 370 7.88 -18.93 -1.93
CA MET A 370 8.43 -18.98 -0.57
C MET A 370 9.64 -19.90 -0.52
N GLY A 371 10.76 -19.36 0.01
CA GLY A 371 11.96 -20.12 0.29
C GLY A 371 11.87 -20.93 1.58
N LYS A 372 12.66 -22.01 1.67
CA LYS A 372 12.67 -22.91 2.86
C LYS A 372 13.09 -22.21 4.14
N MET A 373 14.02 -21.25 4.07
CA MET A 373 14.47 -20.50 5.25
C MET A 373 13.35 -19.69 5.85
N GLN A 374 12.62 -18.93 5.00
CA GLN A 374 11.47 -18.16 5.44
C GLN A 374 10.35 -19.05 5.99
N PHE A 375 10.08 -20.19 5.35
CA PHE A 375 9.09 -21.15 5.84
C PHE A 375 9.45 -21.69 7.24
N SER A 376 10.72 -22.02 7.47
CA SER A 376 11.16 -22.49 8.80
C SER A 376 11.05 -21.39 9.86
N TRP A 377 11.40 -20.16 9.49
CA TRP A 377 11.23 -18.99 10.34
C TRP A 377 9.75 -18.71 10.64
N LEU A 378 8.87 -18.76 9.62
CA LEU A 378 7.43 -18.60 9.80
C LEU A 378 6.88 -19.63 10.80
N HIS A 379 7.30 -20.88 10.69
CA HIS A 379 6.89 -21.92 11.63
C HIS A 379 7.29 -21.60 13.08
N GLU A 380 8.51 -21.09 13.28
CA GLU A 380 8.98 -20.71 14.62
C GLU A 380 8.24 -19.48 15.17
N GLU A 381 7.93 -18.50 14.31
CA GLU A 381 7.13 -17.34 14.68
C GLU A 381 5.71 -17.71 15.12
N LEU A 382 5.08 -18.65 14.41
CA LEU A 382 3.75 -19.15 14.75
C LEU A 382 3.74 -19.95 16.05
N LEU A 383 4.74 -20.81 16.27
CA LEU A 383 4.90 -21.53 17.55
C LEU A 383 5.10 -20.56 18.72
N GLY A 384 5.93 -19.54 18.52
CA GLY A 384 6.17 -18.50 19.54
C GLY A 384 4.91 -17.69 19.86
N ALA A 385 4.07 -17.42 18.86
CA ALA A 385 2.79 -16.74 19.05
C ALA A 385 1.77 -17.61 19.78
N ALA A 386 1.69 -18.89 19.44
CA ALA A 386 0.83 -19.87 20.13
C ALA A 386 1.20 -20.03 21.60
N ASP A 387 2.50 -20.18 21.93
CA ASP A 387 2.99 -20.26 23.31
C ASP A 387 2.61 -19.02 24.15
N LYS A 388 2.55 -17.86 23.52
CA LYS A 388 2.14 -16.58 24.15
C LYS A 388 0.63 -16.33 24.08
N ARG A 389 -0.13 -17.16 23.36
CA ARG A 389 -1.58 -17.01 23.14
C ARG A 389 -1.92 -15.68 22.45
N GLU A 390 -1.17 -15.35 21.42
CA GLU A 390 -1.33 -14.13 20.64
C GLU A 390 -2.20 -14.38 19.41
N LEU A 391 -2.98 -13.38 19.01
CA LEU A 391 -3.60 -13.34 17.69
C LEU A 391 -2.55 -13.07 16.62
N VAL A 392 -2.67 -13.75 15.48
CA VAL A 392 -1.73 -13.57 14.37
C VAL A 392 -2.45 -13.05 13.14
N ILE A 393 -1.91 -11.97 12.58
CA ILE A 393 -2.22 -11.43 11.25
C ILE A 393 -1.01 -11.75 10.37
N VAL A 394 -1.22 -12.47 9.29
CA VAL A 394 -0.22 -12.73 8.26
C VAL A 394 -0.40 -11.72 7.13
N VAL A 395 0.68 -11.24 6.57
CA VAL A 395 0.69 -10.31 5.43
C VAL A 395 1.64 -10.84 4.38
N SER A 396 1.23 -10.87 3.13
CA SER A 396 2.10 -11.07 1.96
C SER A 396 1.51 -10.33 0.76
N HIS A 397 2.30 -10.10 -0.27
CA HIS A 397 1.75 -9.50 -1.49
C HIS A 397 0.86 -10.48 -2.25
N HIS A 398 1.35 -11.69 -2.48
CA HIS A 398 0.62 -12.72 -3.22
C HIS A 398 -0.27 -13.56 -2.30
N ARG A 399 -1.47 -13.91 -2.78
CA ARG A 399 -2.31 -14.94 -2.14
C ARG A 399 -1.63 -16.31 -2.26
N LEU A 400 -2.04 -17.24 -1.42
CA LEU A 400 -1.51 -18.60 -1.50
C LEU A 400 -1.79 -19.26 -2.86
N GLU A 401 -2.92 -18.97 -3.51
CA GLU A 401 -3.25 -19.51 -4.82
C GLU A 401 -2.41 -18.92 -5.97
N ASP A 402 -1.78 -17.76 -5.77
CA ASP A 402 -0.92 -17.10 -6.75
C ASP A 402 0.53 -17.62 -6.71
N PHE A 403 0.85 -18.60 -5.85
CA PHE A 403 2.21 -19.16 -5.77
C PHE A 403 2.52 -20.03 -6.98
N HIS A 404 3.69 -19.80 -7.53
CA HIS A 404 4.18 -20.56 -8.69
C HIS A 404 4.54 -22.00 -8.33
N ASP A 405 4.33 -22.94 -9.27
CA ASP A 405 4.66 -24.37 -9.11
C ASP A 405 6.14 -24.64 -8.80
N LYS A 406 7.04 -23.71 -9.17
CA LYS A 406 8.48 -23.78 -8.91
C LYS A 406 8.89 -23.20 -7.55
N SER A 407 7.98 -22.66 -6.75
CA SER A 407 8.27 -22.23 -5.39
C SER A 407 8.95 -23.36 -4.60
N GLU A 408 10.02 -23.07 -3.85
CA GLU A 408 10.70 -24.09 -3.04
C GLU A 408 9.78 -24.76 -2.01
N VAL A 409 8.85 -23.97 -1.45
CA VAL A 409 7.79 -24.43 -0.57
C VAL A 409 6.46 -24.23 -1.30
N SER A 410 5.71 -25.30 -1.50
CA SER A 410 4.43 -25.20 -2.20
C SER A 410 3.41 -24.40 -1.41
N ALA A 411 2.51 -23.70 -2.11
CA ALA A 411 1.35 -23.01 -1.53
C ALA A 411 0.59 -23.88 -0.52
N GLN A 412 0.38 -25.17 -0.86
CA GLN A 412 -0.30 -26.11 0.01
C GLN A 412 0.39 -26.30 1.36
N ARG A 413 1.75 -26.36 1.38
CA ARG A 413 2.49 -26.49 2.66
C ARG A 413 2.39 -25.23 3.51
N VAL A 414 2.45 -24.06 2.88
CA VAL A 414 2.26 -22.77 3.60
C VAL A 414 0.85 -22.73 4.17
N ARG A 415 -0.15 -23.04 3.35
CA ARG A 415 -1.56 -23.09 3.75
C ARG A 415 -1.78 -24.05 4.92
N ASP A 416 -1.27 -25.29 4.83
CA ASP A 416 -1.42 -26.29 5.88
C ASP A 416 -0.82 -25.83 7.21
N LEU A 417 0.35 -25.16 7.17
CA LEU A 417 0.97 -24.57 8.34
C LEU A 417 0.10 -23.49 8.96
N LEU A 418 -0.40 -22.55 8.16
CA LEU A 418 -1.24 -21.45 8.66
C LEU A 418 -2.58 -21.94 9.19
N VAL A 419 -3.26 -22.88 8.50
CA VAL A 419 -4.55 -23.43 8.93
C VAL A 419 -4.44 -24.25 10.21
N THR A 420 -3.31 -24.93 10.44
CA THR A 420 -3.07 -25.69 11.68
C THR A 420 -2.60 -24.82 12.84
N SER A 421 -2.38 -23.54 12.61
CA SER A 421 -2.06 -22.54 13.65
C SER A 421 -3.35 -21.79 13.99
N ASP A 422 -4.08 -22.29 14.96
CA ASP A 422 -5.45 -21.90 15.32
C ASP A 422 -5.59 -20.46 15.84
N ASN A 423 -4.48 -19.78 16.11
CA ASN A 423 -4.40 -18.36 16.46
C ASN A 423 -4.18 -17.43 15.25
N VAL A 424 -4.00 -17.97 14.03
CA VAL A 424 -4.02 -17.19 12.79
C VAL A 424 -5.45 -16.84 12.44
N ILE A 425 -5.78 -15.55 12.42
CA ILE A 425 -7.14 -15.06 12.16
C ILE A 425 -7.32 -14.48 10.77
N LEU A 426 -6.22 -13.96 10.19
CA LEU A 426 -6.30 -13.15 8.99
C LEU A 426 -5.00 -13.25 8.18
N HIS A 427 -5.14 -13.33 6.85
CA HIS A 427 -4.08 -13.14 5.88
C HIS A 427 -4.45 -11.99 4.94
N LEU A 428 -3.63 -10.93 4.90
CA LEU A 428 -3.83 -9.76 4.08
C LEU A 428 -2.93 -9.81 2.85
N THR A 429 -3.51 -9.56 1.67
CA THR A 429 -2.79 -9.63 0.39
C THR A 429 -3.19 -8.53 -0.58
N GLY A 430 -2.40 -8.36 -1.66
CA GLY A 430 -2.62 -7.45 -2.79
C GLY A 430 -2.56 -8.20 -4.12
N HIS A 431 -1.79 -7.68 -5.09
CA HIS A 431 -1.44 -8.28 -6.38
C HIS A 431 -2.56 -8.35 -7.42
N GLY A 432 -3.72 -8.86 -7.06
CA GLY A 432 -4.79 -9.12 -8.03
C GLY A 432 -5.68 -7.91 -8.34
N HIS A 433 -5.43 -6.75 -7.76
CA HIS A 433 -6.16 -5.49 -7.92
C HIS A 433 -7.69 -5.62 -7.76
N ARG A 434 -8.12 -6.60 -6.98
CA ARG A 434 -9.54 -6.85 -6.66
C ARG A 434 -9.71 -7.11 -5.18
N ASP A 435 -10.85 -6.72 -4.67
CA ASP A 435 -11.24 -7.15 -3.34
C ASP A 435 -11.74 -8.59 -3.39
N THR A 436 -11.09 -9.47 -2.68
CA THR A 436 -11.60 -10.83 -2.52
C THR A 436 -11.57 -11.25 -1.05
N LYS A 437 -12.42 -12.20 -0.69
CA LYS A 437 -12.32 -12.94 0.54
C LYS A 437 -12.29 -14.44 0.24
N MET A 438 -11.42 -15.13 0.89
CA MET A 438 -11.32 -16.58 0.78
C MET A 438 -11.26 -17.19 2.18
N LEU A 439 -12.01 -18.25 2.39
CA LEU A 439 -11.91 -19.04 3.60
C LEU A 439 -10.84 -20.10 3.40
N GLN A 440 -9.75 -20.00 4.13
CA GLN A 440 -8.68 -21.00 4.17
C GLN A 440 -8.95 -21.96 5.31
N THR A 441 -9.30 -23.21 4.98
CA THR A 441 -9.72 -24.22 5.96
C THR A 441 -9.32 -25.62 5.52
N VAL A 442 -9.18 -26.55 6.48
CA VAL A 442 -8.96 -27.98 6.20
C VAL A 442 -10.29 -28.74 6.20
N ASN A 443 -11.20 -28.42 7.11
CA ASN A 443 -12.44 -29.15 7.36
C ASN A 443 -13.72 -28.32 7.26
N GLY A 444 -13.60 -27.03 6.93
CA GLY A 444 -14.70 -26.08 6.84
C GLY A 444 -15.06 -25.35 8.14
N GLU A 445 -14.46 -25.70 9.26
CA GLU A 445 -14.77 -25.13 10.59
C GLU A 445 -13.56 -24.42 11.23
N GLU A 446 -12.36 -24.90 10.97
CA GLU A 446 -11.11 -24.34 11.50
C GLU A 446 -10.29 -23.72 10.37
N GLY A 447 -9.71 -22.54 10.58
CA GLY A 447 -8.93 -21.84 9.59
C GLY A 447 -8.90 -20.32 9.80
N PHE A 448 -8.66 -19.58 8.72
CA PHE A 448 -8.55 -18.13 8.75
C PHE A 448 -9.16 -17.49 7.48
N TRP A 449 -9.40 -16.19 7.56
CA TRP A 449 -9.82 -15.40 6.41
C TRP A 449 -8.61 -14.88 5.64
N GLU A 450 -8.54 -15.13 4.34
CA GLU A 450 -7.62 -14.47 3.43
C GLU A 450 -8.36 -13.34 2.71
N LEU A 451 -7.82 -12.13 2.80
CA LEU A 451 -8.39 -10.93 2.20
C LEU A 451 -7.40 -10.32 1.22
N MET A 452 -7.75 -10.28 -0.05
CA MET A 452 -7.03 -9.47 -1.03
C MET A 452 -7.69 -8.10 -1.09
N THR A 453 -6.86 -7.05 -1.03
CA THR A 453 -7.29 -5.66 -1.14
C THR A 453 -7.04 -5.16 -2.55
N THR A 454 -8.01 -4.41 -3.09
CA THR A 454 -7.86 -3.77 -4.41
C THR A 454 -6.78 -2.72 -4.41
N SER A 455 -6.26 -2.40 -5.59
CA SER A 455 -5.21 -1.39 -5.78
C SER A 455 -5.75 0.04 -5.68
N THR A 456 -4.82 0.99 -5.46
CA THR A 456 -5.13 2.42 -5.62
C THR A 456 -4.89 2.91 -7.04
N ILE A 457 -4.29 2.11 -7.92
CA ILE A 457 -3.98 2.47 -9.31
C ILE A 457 -5.08 2.09 -10.31
N ASP A 458 -5.73 0.95 -10.13
CA ASP A 458 -6.83 0.49 -10.99
C ASP A 458 -8.19 0.73 -10.34
N PHE A 459 -9.27 0.76 -11.14
CA PHE A 459 -10.63 0.86 -10.59
C PHE A 459 -10.93 -0.31 -9.64
N PRO A 460 -11.51 -0.07 -8.46
CA PRO A 460 -12.20 1.13 -7.97
C PRO A 460 -11.33 2.17 -7.24
N MET A 461 -10.02 1.99 -7.13
CA MET A 461 -9.09 2.88 -6.43
C MET A 461 -9.48 3.04 -4.95
N GLN A 462 -9.42 1.94 -4.21
CA GLN A 462 -9.84 1.88 -2.81
C GLN A 462 -8.75 1.29 -1.91
N SER A 463 -8.88 1.59 -0.64
CA SER A 463 -8.20 0.95 0.48
C SER A 463 -9.23 0.26 1.37
N ARG A 464 -8.79 -0.46 2.39
CA ARG A 464 -9.65 -1.05 3.41
C ARG A 464 -9.33 -0.53 4.80
N VAL A 465 -10.37 -0.27 5.55
CA VAL A 465 -10.29 -0.07 6.99
C VAL A 465 -10.79 -1.34 7.67
N LEU A 466 -9.95 -1.94 8.51
CA LEU A 466 -10.29 -3.11 9.30
C LEU A 466 -10.39 -2.72 10.77
N GLU A 467 -11.41 -3.25 11.43
CA GLU A 467 -11.51 -3.19 12.87
C GLU A 467 -11.67 -4.59 13.45
N LEU A 468 -10.74 -4.97 14.32
CA LEU A 468 -10.77 -6.23 15.06
C LEU A 468 -11.44 -5.97 16.40
N VAL A 469 -12.51 -6.71 16.70
CA VAL A 469 -13.34 -6.50 17.89
C VAL A 469 -13.47 -7.81 18.65
N ASP A 470 -13.02 -7.80 19.90
CA ASP A 470 -13.31 -8.88 20.85
C ASP A 470 -14.77 -8.76 21.33
N GLU A 471 -15.55 -9.81 21.12
CA GLU A 471 -16.96 -9.91 21.53
C GLU A 471 -17.13 -10.35 23.01
N HIS A 472 -16.02 -10.61 23.72
CA HIS A 472 -15.99 -11.10 25.12
C HIS A 472 -16.79 -12.38 25.38
N ASN A 473 -16.95 -13.22 24.36
CA ASN A 473 -17.74 -14.46 24.43
C ASN A 473 -17.06 -15.63 23.68
N GLY A 474 -15.74 -15.55 23.45
CA GLY A 474 -14.97 -16.53 22.72
C GLY A 474 -14.92 -16.30 21.20
N TYR A 475 -15.41 -15.16 20.73
CA TYR A 475 -15.44 -14.82 19.31
C TYR A 475 -14.80 -13.46 19.04
N LEU A 476 -14.22 -13.36 17.85
CA LEU A 476 -13.71 -12.13 17.26
C LEU A 476 -14.60 -11.71 16.08
N SER A 477 -14.83 -10.42 15.95
CA SER A 477 -15.45 -9.82 14.78
C SER A 477 -14.44 -8.97 14.03
N ILE A 478 -14.35 -9.14 12.71
CA ILE A 478 -13.52 -8.33 11.84
C ILE A 478 -14.45 -7.54 10.93
N TYR A 479 -14.55 -6.25 11.16
CA TYR A 479 -15.26 -5.33 10.29
C TYR A 479 -14.32 -4.88 9.19
N VAL A 480 -14.69 -5.09 7.94
CA VAL A 480 -13.92 -4.70 6.75
C VAL A 480 -14.75 -3.69 5.98
N THR A 481 -14.24 -2.47 5.86
CA THR A 481 -14.92 -1.37 5.18
C THR A 481 -14.04 -0.81 4.09
N ASN A 482 -14.55 -0.74 2.87
CA ASN A 482 -13.82 -0.14 1.77
C ASN A 482 -13.90 1.39 1.79
N VAL A 483 -12.79 2.02 1.46
CA VAL A 483 -12.64 3.47 1.42
C VAL A 483 -11.97 3.87 0.11
N GLY A 484 -12.73 4.51 -0.78
CA GLY A 484 -12.17 5.17 -1.95
C GLY A 484 -11.70 6.59 -1.61
N HIS A 485 -10.83 7.18 -2.42
CA HIS A 485 -10.48 8.58 -2.22
C HIS A 485 -11.71 9.49 -2.43
N ASN A 486 -11.92 10.42 -1.50
CA ASN A 486 -13.07 11.34 -1.54
C ASN A 486 -12.73 12.66 -2.27
N SER A 487 -11.94 12.59 -3.32
CA SER A 487 -11.49 13.76 -4.08
C SER A 487 -12.65 14.49 -4.74
N ALA A 488 -12.60 15.82 -4.72
CA ALA A 488 -13.54 16.66 -5.45
C ALA A 488 -13.46 16.39 -6.96
N ALA A 489 -14.57 16.55 -7.67
CA ALA A 489 -14.70 16.17 -9.08
C ALA A 489 -13.74 16.89 -10.04
N THR A 490 -13.16 18.01 -9.63
CA THR A 490 -12.23 18.82 -10.42
C THR A 490 -10.76 18.42 -10.24
N THR A 491 -10.46 17.46 -9.35
CA THR A 491 -9.08 17.08 -9.03
C THR A 491 -8.52 16.05 -10.00
N LEU A 492 -7.19 15.97 -10.08
CA LEU A 492 -6.48 14.97 -10.88
C LEU A 492 -6.76 13.54 -10.39
N ALA A 493 -6.85 13.31 -9.09
CA ALA A 493 -7.23 12.00 -8.54
C ALA A 493 -8.65 11.58 -8.97
N SER A 494 -9.61 12.51 -8.99
CA SER A 494 -10.95 12.22 -9.53
C SER A 494 -10.91 11.89 -11.02
N LYS A 495 -10.08 12.61 -11.80
CA LYS A 495 -9.85 12.32 -13.22
C LYS A 495 -9.27 10.92 -13.41
N ALA A 496 -8.31 10.50 -12.59
CA ALA A 496 -7.74 9.15 -12.64
C ALA A 496 -8.82 8.07 -12.47
N ARG A 497 -9.72 8.20 -11.48
CA ARG A 497 -10.83 7.26 -11.29
C ARG A 497 -11.74 7.18 -12.50
N GLN A 498 -12.07 8.33 -13.12
CA GLN A 498 -12.90 8.35 -14.33
C GLN A 498 -12.22 7.60 -15.48
N LEU A 499 -10.92 7.78 -15.65
CA LEU A 499 -10.12 7.10 -16.67
C LEU A 499 -10.00 5.59 -16.41
N ALA A 500 -9.71 5.20 -15.18
CA ALA A 500 -9.62 3.78 -14.79
C ALA A 500 -10.95 3.05 -15.01
N ALA A 501 -12.07 3.65 -14.60
CA ALA A 501 -13.40 3.08 -14.85
C ALA A 501 -13.72 3.02 -16.33
N GLY A 502 -13.36 4.06 -17.10
CA GLY A 502 -13.58 4.08 -18.55
C GLY A 502 -12.82 2.98 -19.29
N LYS A 503 -11.60 2.64 -18.81
CA LYS A 503 -10.81 1.52 -19.36
C LYS A 503 -11.52 0.17 -19.27
N LEU A 504 -12.33 -0.05 -18.22
CA LEU A 504 -13.07 -1.30 -18.04
C LEU A 504 -13.96 -1.65 -19.23
N ALA A 505 -14.48 -0.66 -19.95
CA ALA A 505 -15.34 -0.88 -21.11
C ALA A 505 -14.64 -1.60 -22.27
N PHE A 506 -13.29 -1.55 -22.31
CA PHE A 506 -12.48 -2.24 -23.33
C PHE A 506 -12.09 -3.67 -22.92
N GLY A 507 -12.59 -4.14 -21.78
CA GLY A 507 -12.23 -5.46 -21.24
C GLY A 507 -10.86 -5.49 -20.59
N THR A 508 -10.53 -6.64 -20.00
CA THR A 508 -9.19 -6.97 -19.51
C THR A 508 -8.81 -8.35 -20.00
N THR A 509 -7.53 -8.61 -20.20
CA THR A 509 -7.03 -9.93 -20.63
C THR A 509 -7.23 -11.04 -19.60
N PHE A 510 -7.57 -10.67 -18.36
CA PHE A 510 -7.73 -11.58 -17.23
C PHE A 510 -9.19 -11.87 -16.89
N PHE A 511 -10.14 -11.35 -17.65
CA PHE A 511 -11.56 -11.52 -17.36
C PHE A 511 -12.38 -11.76 -18.64
N ASP A 512 -12.99 -12.94 -18.71
CA ASP A 512 -13.94 -13.29 -19.78
C ASP A 512 -15.35 -12.83 -19.39
N GLY A 513 -15.86 -11.78 -20.04
CA GLY A 513 -17.21 -11.30 -19.79
C GLY A 513 -17.34 -9.77 -19.84
N ASP A 514 -18.50 -9.27 -19.41
CA ASP A 514 -18.73 -7.82 -19.29
C ASP A 514 -18.06 -7.28 -18.04
N THR A 515 -16.87 -6.72 -18.22
CA THR A 515 -16.04 -6.18 -17.14
C THR A 515 -16.73 -5.02 -16.40
N VAL A 516 -17.51 -4.20 -17.11
CA VAL A 516 -18.25 -3.09 -16.49
C VAL A 516 -19.35 -3.62 -15.57
N ALA A 517 -20.15 -4.58 -16.05
CA ALA A 517 -21.21 -5.20 -15.25
C ALA A 517 -20.63 -5.95 -14.04
N PHE A 518 -19.51 -6.66 -14.21
CA PHE A 518 -18.81 -7.32 -13.12
C PHE A 518 -18.42 -6.34 -12.02
N TRP A 519 -17.73 -5.26 -12.36
CA TRP A 519 -17.28 -4.28 -11.38
C TRP A 519 -18.41 -3.49 -10.74
N ALA A 520 -19.54 -3.27 -11.47
CA ALA A 520 -20.72 -2.61 -10.91
C ALA A 520 -21.36 -3.40 -9.76
N GLU A 521 -21.26 -4.73 -9.79
CA GLU A 521 -21.71 -5.59 -8.69
C GLU A 521 -20.62 -5.83 -7.65
N GLU A 522 -19.36 -5.97 -8.08
CA GLU A 522 -18.23 -6.26 -7.21
C GLU A 522 -18.03 -5.18 -6.14
N VAL A 523 -18.07 -3.90 -6.50
CA VAL A 523 -17.93 -2.78 -5.57
C VAL A 523 -19.04 -2.71 -4.51
N LYS A 524 -20.15 -3.42 -4.71
CA LYS A 524 -21.28 -3.49 -3.77
C LYS A 524 -21.22 -4.65 -2.80
N ALA A 525 -20.26 -5.56 -2.96
CA ALA A 525 -20.15 -6.78 -2.17
C ALA A 525 -18.95 -6.78 -1.19
N GLN A 526 -18.29 -5.64 -1.01
CA GLN A 526 -16.95 -5.60 -0.39
C GLN A 526 -16.91 -5.18 1.08
N ASN A 527 -18.00 -4.68 1.64
CA ASN A 527 -18.09 -4.46 3.08
C ASN A 527 -18.42 -5.78 3.79
N LEU A 528 -17.52 -6.24 4.65
CA LEU A 528 -17.62 -7.58 5.24
C LEU A 528 -17.62 -7.49 6.77
N LEU A 529 -18.40 -8.36 7.40
CA LEU A 529 -18.34 -8.65 8.82
C LEU A 529 -17.99 -10.12 9.00
N LEU A 530 -16.73 -10.40 9.29
CA LEU A 530 -16.21 -11.74 9.42
C LEU A 530 -16.20 -12.15 10.88
N ARG A 531 -16.76 -13.32 11.18
CA ARG A 531 -16.76 -13.91 12.53
C ARG A 531 -15.73 -15.00 12.61
N VAL A 532 -14.99 -15.02 13.71
CA VAL A 532 -13.96 -16.04 14.00
C VAL A 532 -14.14 -16.56 15.41
N ALA A 533 -14.23 -17.87 15.58
CA ALA A 533 -14.16 -18.49 16.90
C ALA A 533 -12.70 -18.48 17.37
N LEU A 534 -12.46 -18.06 18.60
CA LEU A 534 -11.12 -18.01 19.17
C LEU A 534 -10.81 -19.27 19.98
N PRO A 535 -9.56 -19.77 19.96
CA PRO A 535 -9.11 -20.76 20.94
C PRO A 535 -9.34 -20.26 22.37
N GLU A 536 -9.75 -21.17 23.25
CA GLU A 536 -10.13 -20.81 24.63
C GLU A 536 -9.01 -20.08 25.39
N ASP A 537 -7.77 -20.48 25.18
CA ASP A 537 -6.62 -19.87 25.84
C ASP A 537 -6.26 -18.49 25.26
N VAL A 538 -6.48 -18.27 23.95
CA VAL A 538 -6.35 -16.95 23.31
C VAL A 538 -7.46 -16.02 23.81
N SER A 539 -8.72 -16.46 23.79
CA SER A 539 -9.85 -15.68 24.32
C SER A 539 -9.63 -15.27 25.77
N ARG A 540 -9.18 -16.22 26.63
CA ARG A 540 -8.85 -15.95 28.03
C ARG A 540 -7.67 -14.99 28.19
N ASN A 541 -6.69 -15.00 27.26
CA ASN A 541 -5.59 -14.06 27.28
C ASN A 541 -6.09 -12.63 26.96
N LEU A 542 -7.04 -12.48 26.05
CA LEU A 542 -7.65 -11.17 25.73
C LEU A 542 -8.39 -10.56 26.93
N GLU A 543 -9.01 -11.36 27.77
CA GLU A 543 -9.68 -10.89 29.01
C GLU A 543 -8.73 -10.15 29.95
N ASN A 544 -7.43 -10.51 29.96
CA ASN A 544 -6.42 -9.82 30.78
C ASN A 544 -6.11 -8.39 30.29
N PHE A 545 -6.53 -8.05 29.08
CA PHE A 545 -6.38 -6.73 28.46
C PHE A 545 -7.68 -5.94 28.43
N SER A 546 -8.69 -6.35 29.21
CA SER A 546 -10.03 -5.77 29.24
C SER A 546 -10.15 -4.39 29.91
N ASP A 547 -9.05 -3.85 30.48
CA ASP A 547 -8.99 -2.50 31.04
C ASP A 547 -8.93 -1.38 29.98
N TRP A 548 -9.29 -1.70 28.74
CA TRP A 548 -9.37 -0.72 27.66
C TRP A 548 -10.69 0.03 27.74
N PRO A 549 -10.66 1.35 27.49
CA PRO A 549 -11.89 2.12 27.49
C PRO A 549 -12.87 1.49 26.51
N ASP A 550 -14.08 1.21 26.99
CA ASP A 550 -15.22 0.75 26.19
C ASP A 550 -15.46 1.73 25.04
N THR A 551 -14.86 1.51 23.89
CA THR A 551 -15.09 2.32 22.70
C THR A 551 -16.14 1.65 21.80
N VAL A 552 -17.25 1.23 22.39
CA VAL A 552 -18.44 0.74 21.67
C VAL A 552 -19.00 1.81 20.72
N GLU A 553 -18.74 3.09 21.00
CA GLU A 553 -19.19 4.21 20.16
C GLU A 553 -18.50 4.27 18.79
N SER A 554 -17.36 3.60 18.60
CA SER A 554 -16.61 3.70 17.34
C SER A 554 -17.16 2.84 16.19
N ILE A 555 -17.78 1.69 16.49
CA ILE A 555 -18.43 0.83 15.49
C ILE A 555 -19.67 1.53 14.92
N ASP A 556 -20.41 2.22 15.77
CA ASP A 556 -21.53 3.06 15.33
C ASP A 556 -21.06 4.31 14.56
N THR A 557 -19.83 4.82 14.80
CA THR A 557 -19.31 5.99 14.07
C THR A 557 -19.06 5.70 12.61
N LEU A 558 -18.56 4.53 12.22
CA LEU A 558 -18.44 4.17 10.80
C LEU A 558 -19.80 4.01 10.11
N SER A 559 -20.85 3.66 10.84
CA SER A 559 -22.22 3.59 10.32
C SER A 559 -22.94 4.95 10.27
N HIS A 560 -22.38 5.99 10.91
CA HIS A 560 -22.95 7.34 10.99
C HIS A 560 -22.27 8.35 10.05
N PHE A 561 -21.24 7.92 9.29
CA PHE A 561 -20.62 8.75 8.24
C PHE A 561 -21.35 8.75 6.92
#